data_9d5d5763d94bfe49a994272b2f0f1a2d
#
_entry.id   9d5d5763d94bfe49a994272b2f0f1a2d
#
_cell.length_a   1.000
_cell.length_b   1.000
_cell.length_c   1.000
_cell.angle_alpha   90.00
_cell.angle_beta   90.00
_cell.angle_gamma   90.00
#
_symmetry.space_group_name_H-M   'P 1'
#
loop_
_entity.id
_entity.type
_entity.pdbx_description
1 polymer ?
#
loop_
_entity_poly.entity_id
_entity_poly.type
_entity_poly.pdbx_seq_one_letter_code
_entity_poly.pdbx_strand_id
1 'polypeptide(L)'
;CAVTLSFGEHPYETYKLWRMAGADRYLLRHETANRKHYERLHPEEMSYDNRVRCLYNLKSLGYQVGSGFMVGSPYQTSVNLAEDLHFLAKLQPQMIGIGPYVPHKETPFAKMEQGTVRQTLVMISMLRLMFPKALIPSTTSLGTIAADGRERGFMHGANVVMPNLSPVSV
;
A
#
# COMPACT_ATOMS: atom_id res chain seq x y z
N CYS A 1 21.48 -2.22 8.55
CA CYS A 1 20.31 -2.36 7.67
C CYS A 1 19.06 -1.96 8.43
N ALA A 2 18.07 -1.35 7.76
CA ALA A 2 16.79 -1.03 8.38
C ALA A 2 15.86 -2.26 8.33
N VAL A 3 15.26 -2.59 9.46
CA VAL A 3 14.27 -3.69 9.56
C VAL A 3 12.88 -3.16 9.28
N THR A 4 12.21 -3.72 8.27
CA THR A 4 10.83 -3.37 7.89
C THR A 4 9.90 -4.53 8.21
N LEU A 5 8.87 -4.27 9.01
CA LEU A 5 7.82 -5.24 9.33
C LEU A 5 6.55 -4.97 8.52
N SER A 6 5.77 -6.03 8.23
CA SER A 6 4.47 -5.94 7.53
C SER A 6 3.60 -7.14 7.94
N PHE A 7 3.11 -7.15 9.19
CA PHE A 7 2.33 -8.24 9.78
C PHE A 7 0.86 -7.88 10.03
N GLY A 8 0.36 -6.82 9.39
CA GLY A 8 -1.04 -6.41 9.55
C GLY A 8 -1.31 -5.58 10.81
N GLU A 9 -2.52 -5.68 11.31
CA GLU A 9 -3.01 -4.90 12.44
C GLU A 9 -2.74 -5.60 13.76
N HIS A 10 -2.14 -4.85 14.71
CA HIS A 10 -1.83 -5.33 16.04
C HIS A 10 -2.16 -4.29 17.12
N PRO A 11 -2.27 -4.71 18.40
CA PRO A 11 -2.36 -3.78 19.52
C PRO A 11 -1.13 -2.87 19.63
N TYR A 12 -1.33 -1.69 20.19
CA TYR A 12 -0.26 -0.69 20.40
C TYR A 12 0.97 -1.27 21.12
N GLU A 13 0.76 -2.09 22.17
CA GLU A 13 1.86 -2.69 22.94
C GLU A 13 2.70 -3.67 22.10
N THR A 14 2.08 -4.39 21.16
CA THR A 14 2.81 -5.26 20.23
C THR A 14 3.73 -4.44 19.31
N TYR A 15 3.23 -3.36 18.73
CA TYR A 15 4.05 -2.46 17.93
C TYR A 15 5.20 -1.86 18.75
N LYS A 16 4.92 -1.47 20.01
CA LYS A 16 5.92 -0.92 20.91
C LYS A 16 7.03 -1.94 21.21
N LEU A 17 6.69 -3.20 21.50
CA LEU A 17 7.66 -4.27 21.72
C LEU A 17 8.56 -4.47 20.50
N TRP A 18 8.00 -4.54 19.30
CA TRP A 18 8.78 -4.69 18.07
C TRP A 18 9.68 -3.47 17.80
N ARG A 19 9.19 -2.27 18.10
CA ARG A 19 10.00 -1.05 17.99
C ARG A 19 11.21 -1.08 18.92
N MET A 20 11.00 -1.51 20.17
CA MET A 20 12.06 -1.67 21.17
C MET A 20 13.06 -2.79 20.78
N ALA A 21 12.59 -3.83 20.09
CA ALA A 21 13.42 -4.90 19.57
C ALA A 21 14.25 -4.51 18.34
N GLY A 22 14.11 -3.28 17.82
CA GLY A 22 14.93 -2.74 16.72
C GLY A 22 14.22 -2.67 15.37
N ALA A 23 12.91 -2.84 15.29
CA ALA A 23 12.18 -2.60 14.04
C ALA A 23 12.14 -1.10 13.72
N ASP A 24 12.60 -0.72 12.53
CA ASP A 24 12.71 0.68 12.10
C ASP A 24 11.48 1.17 11.35
N ARG A 25 10.91 0.29 10.52
CA ARG A 25 9.84 0.60 9.57
C ARG A 25 8.68 -0.36 9.75
N TYR A 26 7.49 0.13 9.44
CA TYR A 26 6.30 -0.71 9.37
C TYR A 26 5.45 -0.35 8.16
N LEU A 27 5.17 -1.34 7.30
CA LEU A 27 4.29 -1.17 6.17
C LEU A 27 2.90 -1.71 6.52
N LEU A 28 1.92 -0.83 6.54
CA LEU A 28 0.50 -1.16 6.70
C LEU A 28 -0.32 -0.35 5.69
N ARG A 29 -0.76 -0.98 4.61
CA ARG A 29 -1.56 -0.29 3.59
C ARG A 29 -2.93 0.04 4.17
N HIS A 30 -3.41 1.28 3.94
CA HIS A 30 -4.77 1.66 4.34
C HIS A 30 -5.83 1.09 3.39
N GLU A 31 -5.43 0.60 2.21
CA GLU A 31 -6.18 -0.01 1.12
C GLU A 31 -7.15 0.94 0.42
N THR A 32 -7.89 1.74 1.14
CA THR A 32 -8.67 2.89 0.67
C THR A 32 -8.98 3.81 1.85
N ALA A 33 -9.01 5.11 1.63
CA ALA A 33 -9.37 6.12 2.62
C ALA A 33 -10.89 6.33 2.73
N ASN A 34 -11.67 5.75 1.84
CA ASN A 34 -13.13 5.81 1.87
C ASN A 34 -13.70 4.65 2.70
N ARG A 35 -14.38 4.96 3.81
CA ARG A 35 -14.96 3.97 4.71
C ARG A 35 -15.92 3.00 4.00
N LYS A 36 -16.86 3.52 3.20
CA LYS A 36 -17.84 2.69 2.50
C LYS A 36 -17.20 1.77 1.47
N HIS A 37 -16.14 2.24 0.83
CA HIS A 37 -15.35 1.44 -0.09
C HIS A 37 -14.54 0.37 0.65
N TYR A 38 -13.95 0.71 1.82
CA TYR A 38 -13.23 -0.24 2.68
C TYR A 38 -14.13 -1.40 3.12
N GLU A 39 -15.34 -1.10 3.62
CA GLU A 39 -16.33 -2.08 4.07
C GLU A 39 -16.82 -3.01 2.93
N ARG A 40 -16.77 -2.54 1.67
CA ARG A 40 -17.09 -3.37 0.50
C ARG A 40 -15.95 -4.29 0.07
N LEU A 41 -14.72 -3.96 0.42
CA LEU A 41 -13.52 -4.71 0.05
C LEU A 41 -13.08 -5.73 1.10
N HIS A 42 -13.49 -5.54 2.35
CA HIS A 42 -13.01 -6.33 3.49
C HIS A 42 -14.16 -7.05 4.20
N PRO A 43 -13.88 -8.18 4.86
CA PRO A 43 -14.83 -8.85 5.74
C PRO A 43 -15.30 -7.93 6.88
N GLU A 44 -16.49 -8.21 7.43
CA GLU A 44 -17.11 -7.39 8.48
C GLU A 44 -16.27 -7.28 9.76
N GLU A 45 -15.41 -8.27 10.03
CA GLU A 45 -14.51 -8.28 11.18
C GLU A 45 -13.36 -7.26 11.05
N MET A 46 -13.10 -6.77 9.84
CA MET A 46 -12.04 -5.79 9.59
C MET A 46 -12.58 -4.36 9.66
N SER A 47 -12.10 -3.60 10.63
CA SER A 47 -12.54 -2.23 10.87
C SER A 47 -11.65 -1.18 10.20
N TYR A 48 -12.26 -0.31 9.41
CA TYR A 48 -11.60 0.89 8.86
C TYR A 48 -10.95 1.75 9.96
N ASP A 49 -11.68 1.99 11.07
CA ASP A 49 -11.15 2.81 12.17
C ASP A 49 -9.96 2.16 12.86
N ASN A 50 -9.98 0.83 13.00
CA ASN A 50 -8.84 0.10 13.55
C ASN A 50 -7.63 0.21 12.62
N ARG A 51 -7.81 0.08 11.30
CA ARG A 51 -6.74 0.24 10.30
C ARG A 51 -6.09 1.62 10.40
N VAL A 52 -6.89 2.66 10.44
CA VAL A 52 -6.41 4.05 10.56
C VAL A 52 -5.72 4.28 11.91
N ARG A 53 -6.31 3.80 13.02
CA ARG A 53 -5.71 3.88 14.36
C ARG A 53 -4.35 3.21 14.42
N CYS A 54 -4.20 2.02 13.82
CA CYS A 54 -2.92 1.32 13.75
C CYS A 54 -1.84 2.16 13.05
N LEU A 55 -2.16 2.82 11.94
CA LEU A 55 -1.22 3.70 11.23
C LEU A 55 -0.74 4.88 12.10
N TYR A 56 -1.65 5.51 12.84
CA TYR A 56 -1.28 6.60 13.73
C TYR A 56 -0.53 6.10 14.99
N ASN A 57 -0.85 4.92 15.50
CA ASN A 57 -0.08 4.26 16.58
C ASN A 57 1.37 4.00 16.14
N LEU A 58 1.57 3.45 14.96
CA LEU A 58 2.90 3.22 14.39
C LEU A 58 3.68 4.54 14.27
N LYS A 59 3.01 5.60 13.80
CA LYS A 59 3.63 6.92 13.69
C LYS A 59 4.01 7.49 15.06
N SER A 60 3.14 7.37 16.07
CA SER A 60 3.41 7.85 17.44
C SER A 60 4.56 7.11 18.12
N LEU A 61 4.79 5.84 17.75
CA LEU A 61 5.92 5.03 18.23
C LEU A 61 7.24 5.31 17.50
N GLY A 62 7.25 6.26 16.54
CA GLY A 62 8.46 6.65 15.83
C GLY A 62 8.91 5.69 14.74
N TYR A 63 8.01 4.85 14.22
CA TYR A 63 8.30 4.10 13.01
C TYR A 63 8.37 5.01 11.78
N GLN A 64 9.22 4.64 10.84
CA GLN A 64 9.07 5.09 9.46
C GLN A 64 7.87 4.34 8.86
N VAL A 65 6.74 5.02 8.79
CA VAL A 65 5.48 4.39 8.38
C VAL A 65 5.41 4.27 6.86
N GLY A 66 5.06 3.07 6.39
CA GLY A 66 4.65 2.82 5.02
C GLY A 66 3.14 2.63 4.96
N SER A 67 2.49 3.22 3.97
CA SER A 67 1.07 3.00 3.68
C SER A 67 0.82 2.90 2.17
N GLY A 68 -0.42 2.79 1.74
CA GLY A 68 -0.77 2.71 0.32
C GLY A 68 -2.16 2.13 0.08
N PHE A 69 -2.47 1.97 -1.19
CA PHE A 69 -3.77 1.50 -1.66
C PHE A 69 -3.65 0.72 -2.97
N MET A 70 -4.71 0.03 -3.37
CA MET A 70 -4.81 -0.62 -4.68
C MET A 70 -5.37 0.37 -5.71
N VAL A 71 -4.86 0.30 -6.94
CA VAL A 71 -5.37 1.09 -8.07
C VAL A 71 -6.24 0.21 -8.96
N GLY A 72 -7.46 0.63 -9.21
CA GLY A 72 -8.45 -0.14 -9.96
C GLY A 72 -9.05 -1.30 -9.16
N SER A 73 -9.13 -1.18 -7.83
CA SER A 73 -9.82 -2.16 -6.99
C SER A 73 -11.33 -2.17 -7.25
N PRO A 74 -12.03 -3.26 -6.94
CA PRO A 74 -13.47 -3.35 -7.15
C PRO A 74 -14.21 -2.12 -6.62
N TYR A 75 -15.12 -1.56 -7.41
CA TYR A 75 -15.95 -0.39 -7.07
C TYR A 75 -15.19 0.93 -6.85
N GLN A 76 -13.89 0.99 -7.10
CA GLN A 76 -13.10 2.21 -6.94
C GLN A 76 -13.50 3.29 -7.95
N THR A 77 -13.64 4.50 -7.48
CA THR A 77 -13.91 5.69 -8.30
C THR A 77 -12.74 6.67 -8.23
N SER A 78 -12.74 7.69 -9.10
CA SER A 78 -11.75 8.78 -9.03
C SER A 78 -11.84 9.57 -7.71
N VAL A 79 -13.02 9.63 -7.09
CA VAL A 79 -13.22 10.25 -5.77
C VAL A 79 -12.47 9.47 -4.70
N ASN A 80 -12.55 8.12 -4.72
CA ASN A 80 -11.80 7.28 -3.77
C ASN A 80 -10.30 7.50 -3.91
N LEU A 81 -9.77 7.56 -5.14
CA LEU A 81 -8.35 7.85 -5.37
C LEU A 81 -7.93 9.25 -4.85
N ALA A 82 -8.79 10.25 -5.01
CA ALA A 82 -8.54 11.58 -4.46
C ALA A 82 -8.53 11.59 -2.92
N GLU A 83 -9.45 10.85 -2.30
CA GLU A 83 -9.48 10.64 -0.84
C GLU A 83 -8.23 9.93 -0.34
N ASP A 84 -7.73 8.91 -1.08
CA ASP A 84 -6.48 8.21 -0.78
C ASP A 84 -5.27 9.15 -0.81
N LEU A 85 -5.17 10.01 -1.83
CA LEU A 85 -4.12 11.03 -1.91
C LEU A 85 -4.20 12.02 -0.75
N HIS A 86 -5.40 12.47 -0.40
CA HIS A 86 -5.63 13.38 0.71
C HIS A 86 -5.29 12.74 2.07
N PHE A 87 -5.64 11.47 2.26
CA PHE A 87 -5.27 10.70 3.44
C PHE A 87 -3.74 10.60 3.59
N LEU A 88 -3.04 10.26 2.50
CA LEU A 88 -1.57 10.21 2.51
C LEU A 88 -0.95 11.58 2.80
N ALA A 89 -1.54 12.66 2.28
CA ALA A 89 -1.10 14.02 2.58
C ALA A 89 -1.21 14.37 4.07
N LYS A 90 -2.20 13.83 4.79
CA LYS A 90 -2.33 13.96 6.25
C LYS A 90 -1.40 13.04 7.01
N LEU A 91 -1.30 11.78 6.58
CA LEU A 91 -0.49 10.76 7.25
C LEU A 91 1.01 11.03 7.10
N GLN A 92 1.45 11.60 5.97
CA GLN A 92 2.87 11.86 5.67
C GLN A 92 3.75 10.61 5.85
N PRO A 93 3.48 9.51 5.13
CA PRO A 93 4.26 8.28 5.25
C PRO A 93 5.62 8.42 4.57
N GLN A 94 6.61 7.65 5.04
CA GLN A 94 7.95 7.58 4.45
C GLN A 94 8.01 6.61 3.26
N MET A 95 7.08 5.66 3.19
CA MET A 95 6.94 4.74 2.05
C MET A 95 5.48 4.72 1.58
N ILE A 96 5.29 4.71 0.26
CA ILE A 96 3.95 4.64 -0.34
C ILE A 96 3.92 3.50 -1.34
N GLY A 97 3.26 2.39 -0.95
CA GLY A 97 3.13 1.20 -1.78
C GLY A 97 1.79 1.17 -2.50
N ILE A 98 1.79 1.46 -3.80
CA ILE A 98 0.62 1.29 -4.66
C ILE A 98 0.91 0.31 -5.79
N GLY A 99 -0.13 -0.32 -6.29
CA GLY A 99 -0.04 -1.20 -7.45
C GLY A 99 -1.42 -1.44 -8.04
N PRO A 100 -1.48 -1.94 -9.27
CA PRO A 100 -2.75 -2.31 -9.86
C PRO A 100 -3.38 -3.46 -9.08
N TYR A 101 -4.70 -3.41 -8.96
CA TYR A 101 -5.46 -4.53 -8.44
C TYR A 101 -5.33 -5.74 -9.39
N VAL A 102 -5.05 -6.90 -8.83
CA VAL A 102 -5.01 -8.19 -9.55
C VAL A 102 -6.01 -9.13 -8.88
N PRO A 103 -7.07 -9.57 -9.57
CA PRO A 103 -8.05 -10.48 -8.98
C PRO A 103 -7.41 -11.82 -8.62
N HIS A 104 -7.80 -12.40 -7.49
CA HIS A 104 -7.35 -13.71 -7.07
C HIS A 104 -8.53 -14.70 -7.03
N LYS A 105 -8.32 -15.90 -7.56
CA LYS A 105 -9.36 -16.93 -7.74
C LYS A 105 -10.09 -17.34 -6.45
N GLU A 106 -9.43 -17.22 -5.30
CA GLU A 106 -9.96 -17.61 -3.98
C GLU A 106 -10.64 -16.46 -3.23
N THR A 107 -10.87 -15.32 -3.91
CA THR A 107 -11.55 -14.17 -3.31
C THR A 107 -12.94 -13.97 -3.91
N PRO A 108 -13.86 -13.31 -3.20
CA PRO A 108 -15.16 -12.92 -3.75
C PRO A 108 -15.05 -12.07 -5.03
N PHE A 109 -13.90 -11.47 -5.27
CA PHE A 109 -13.60 -10.57 -6.38
C PHE A 109 -12.92 -11.26 -7.57
N ALA A 110 -12.89 -12.59 -7.62
CA ALA A 110 -12.20 -13.37 -8.66
C ALA A 110 -12.62 -13.03 -10.11
N LYS A 111 -13.85 -12.55 -10.29
CA LYS A 111 -14.42 -12.19 -11.61
C LYS A 111 -14.41 -10.68 -11.89
N MET A 112 -13.83 -9.87 -10.98
CA MET A 112 -13.75 -8.43 -11.18
C MET A 112 -12.62 -8.09 -12.13
N GLU A 113 -12.77 -6.96 -12.85
CA GLU A 113 -11.74 -6.46 -13.74
C GLU A 113 -10.47 -6.09 -12.95
N GLN A 114 -9.33 -6.38 -13.52
CA GLN A 114 -8.04 -5.97 -12.95
C GLN A 114 -7.79 -4.47 -13.15
N GLY A 115 -6.99 -3.88 -12.26
CA GLY A 115 -6.51 -2.52 -12.40
C GLY A 115 -5.59 -2.36 -13.62
N THR A 116 -5.43 -1.14 -14.14
CA THR A 116 -4.64 -0.86 -15.33
C THR A 116 -3.25 -0.33 -15.01
N VAL A 117 -2.27 -0.69 -15.86
CA VAL A 117 -0.92 -0.12 -15.82
C VAL A 117 -0.97 1.40 -15.93
N ARG A 118 -1.73 1.91 -16.92
CA ARG A 118 -1.82 3.37 -17.18
C ARG A 118 -2.27 4.15 -15.94
N GLN A 119 -3.36 3.73 -15.31
CA GLN A 119 -3.88 4.41 -14.12
C GLN A 119 -2.88 4.35 -12.97
N THR A 120 -2.23 3.20 -12.76
CA THR A 120 -1.22 3.04 -11.72
C THR A 120 -0.02 3.95 -11.95
N LEU A 121 0.47 4.07 -13.18
CA LEU A 121 1.60 4.96 -13.53
C LEU A 121 1.25 6.44 -13.30
N VAL A 122 0.04 6.86 -13.66
CA VAL A 122 -0.44 8.22 -13.35
C VAL A 122 -0.44 8.45 -11.84
N MET A 123 -0.95 7.51 -11.04
CA MET A 123 -0.96 7.62 -9.58
C MET A 123 0.47 7.66 -8.99
N ILE A 124 1.41 6.87 -9.53
CA ILE A 124 2.83 6.94 -9.11
C ILE A 124 3.39 8.33 -9.38
N SER A 125 3.13 8.91 -10.57
CA SER A 125 3.60 10.25 -10.92
C SER A 125 3.02 11.32 -9.99
N MET A 126 1.72 11.26 -9.70
CA MET A 126 1.07 12.18 -8.76
C MET A 126 1.68 12.07 -7.36
N LEU A 127 1.87 10.84 -6.87
CA LEU A 127 2.50 10.60 -5.57
C LEU A 127 3.94 11.11 -5.51
N ARG A 128 4.72 10.95 -6.58
CA ARG A 128 6.08 11.49 -6.64
C ARG A 128 6.10 13.02 -6.57
N LEU A 129 5.17 13.69 -7.25
CA LEU A 129 5.05 15.15 -7.16
C LEU A 129 4.62 15.62 -5.76
N MET A 130 3.68 14.92 -5.14
CA MET A 130 3.18 15.24 -3.79
C MET A 130 4.19 14.91 -2.68
N PHE A 131 4.97 13.83 -2.85
CA PHE A 131 5.91 13.29 -1.86
C PHE A 131 7.30 13.07 -2.46
N PRO A 132 8.06 14.15 -2.74
CA PRO A 132 9.34 14.06 -3.47
C PRO A 132 10.38 13.14 -2.80
N LYS A 133 10.33 12.99 -1.47
CA LYS A 133 11.27 12.20 -0.68
C LYS A 133 10.78 10.79 -0.32
N ALA A 134 9.53 10.45 -0.62
CA ALA A 134 8.97 9.16 -0.25
C ALA A 134 9.63 7.99 -1.01
N LEU A 135 9.71 6.85 -0.35
CA LEU A 135 10.05 5.58 -0.97
C LEU A 135 8.81 5.05 -1.68
N ILE A 136 8.85 4.96 -3.00
CA ILE A 136 7.74 4.47 -3.82
C ILE A 136 8.21 3.23 -4.58
N PRO A 137 7.75 2.02 -4.20
CA PRO A 137 8.12 0.80 -4.89
C PRO A 137 7.51 0.72 -6.29
N SER A 138 8.29 0.25 -7.27
CA SER A 138 7.74 -0.35 -8.48
C SER A 138 7.34 -1.78 -8.14
N THR A 139 6.03 -2.01 -7.95
CA THR A 139 5.50 -3.23 -7.35
C THR A 139 5.55 -4.45 -8.29
N THR A 140 5.54 -5.64 -7.69
CA THR A 140 5.47 -6.90 -8.44
C THR A 140 4.21 -6.99 -9.29
N SER A 141 3.06 -6.47 -8.81
CA SER A 141 1.80 -6.47 -9.55
C SER A 141 1.87 -5.69 -10.87
N LEU A 142 2.67 -4.62 -10.97
CA LEU A 142 2.94 -3.96 -12.26
C LEU A 142 3.64 -4.90 -13.24
N GLY A 143 4.64 -5.67 -12.78
CA GLY A 143 5.32 -6.66 -13.61
C GLY A 143 4.45 -7.88 -13.94
N THR A 144 3.44 -8.18 -13.12
CA THR A 144 2.49 -9.27 -13.38
C THR A 144 1.55 -8.94 -14.55
N ILE A 145 1.08 -7.69 -14.65
CA ILE A 145 0.13 -7.30 -15.71
C ILE A 145 0.81 -6.74 -16.97
N ALA A 146 2.08 -6.37 -16.91
CA ALA A 146 2.88 -5.95 -18.08
C ALA A 146 4.35 -6.29 -17.86
N ALA A 147 4.98 -6.93 -18.82
CA ALA A 147 6.37 -7.36 -18.75
C ALA A 147 7.35 -6.20 -18.44
N ASP A 148 7.09 -5.03 -19.03
CA ASP A 148 7.86 -3.77 -18.84
C ASP A 148 7.29 -2.88 -17.70
N GLY A 149 6.29 -3.39 -16.96
CA GLY A 149 5.55 -2.59 -15.98
C GLY A 149 6.44 -2.01 -14.88
N ARG A 150 7.46 -2.75 -14.44
CA ARG A 150 8.38 -2.27 -13.40
C ARG A 150 9.28 -1.14 -13.90
N GLU A 151 9.86 -1.27 -15.09
CA GLU A 151 10.69 -0.24 -15.72
C GLU A 151 9.89 1.05 -15.91
N ARG A 152 8.66 0.90 -16.42
CA ARG A 152 7.74 2.04 -16.56
C ARG A 152 7.41 2.69 -15.22
N GLY A 153 7.27 1.90 -14.14
CA GLY A 153 7.10 2.43 -12.79
C GLY A 153 8.24 3.37 -12.39
N PHE A 154 9.49 3.02 -12.67
CA PHE A 154 10.65 3.89 -12.41
C PHE A 154 10.63 5.16 -13.26
N MET A 155 10.28 5.07 -14.53
CA MET A 155 10.16 6.24 -15.41
C MET A 155 9.07 7.22 -14.95
N HIS A 156 8.10 6.75 -14.14
CA HIS A 156 7.00 7.55 -13.61
C HIS A 156 7.21 7.99 -12.16
N GLY A 157 8.37 7.69 -11.54
CA GLY A 157 8.73 8.23 -10.24
C GLY A 157 8.85 7.21 -9.10
N ALA A 158 8.71 5.92 -9.35
CA ALA A 158 9.12 4.90 -8.39
C ALA A 158 10.65 4.96 -8.16
N ASN A 159 11.12 4.59 -6.97
CA ASN A 159 12.54 4.62 -6.62
C ASN A 159 12.97 3.44 -5.72
N VAL A 160 12.14 2.43 -5.59
CA VAL A 160 12.42 1.23 -4.80
C VAL A 160 12.18 -0.02 -5.63
N VAL A 161 13.14 -0.93 -5.64
CA VAL A 161 13.01 -2.30 -6.18
C VAL A 161 12.64 -3.23 -5.04
N MET A 162 11.67 -4.10 -5.28
CA MET A 162 11.30 -5.19 -4.36
C MET A 162 11.57 -6.54 -5.06
N PRO A 163 12.78 -7.08 -4.96
CA PRO A 163 13.07 -8.40 -5.50
C PRO A 163 12.30 -9.48 -4.70
N ASN A 164 11.83 -10.52 -5.38
CA ASN A 164 11.34 -11.70 -4.70
C ASN A 164 12.55 -12.57 -4.27
N LEU A 165 12.70 -12.76 -2.98
CA LEU A 165 13.75 -13.61 -2.39
C LEU A 165 13.19 -14.92 -1.83
N SER A 166 11.91 -15.22 -2.09
CA SER A 166 11.32 -16.51 -1.70
C SER A 166 12.00 -17.65 -2.44
N PRO A 167 12.20 -18.82 -1.78
CA PRO A 167 12.70 -20.01 -2.46
C PRO A 167 11.86 -20.36 -3.68
N VAL A 168 12.51 -20.76 -4.77
CA VAL A 168 11.82 -21.10 -6.06
C VAL A 168 10.98 -22.39 -5.93
N SER A 169 11.15 -23.13 -4.84
CA SER A 169 10.47 -24.40 -4.54
C SER A 169 9.22 -24.26 -3.67
N VAL A 170 8.73 -23.05 -3.46
CA VAL A 170 7.50 -22.80 -2.69
C VAL A 170 6.42 -22.27 -3.61
#